data_0f7c227fb5d51f136db0e800d9b762de
#
_entry.id   0f7c227fb5d51f136db0e800d9b762de
#
_cell.length_a   1.000
_cell.length_b   1.000
_cell.length_c   1.000
_cell.angle_alpha   90.00
_cell.angle_beta   90.00
_cell.angle_gamma   90.00
#
_symmetry.space_group_name_H-M   'P 1'
#
loop_
_entity.id
_entity.type
_entity.pdbx_description
1 polymer ?
#
loop_
_entity_poly.entity_id
_entity_poly.type
_entity_poly.pdbx_seq_one_letter_code
_entity_poly.pdbx_strand_id
1 'polypeptide(L)'
;MLERLMYARERQHAARDTNRIVRPFEWGASFIKGEVNGTDPRQLFLQHSREVLEQSHEFYALAPVSDYRLEGETLTWTSSIDTPSPENNTAYARFFPAPAKKKLEKPRAVVILPQWNAQRESHVDLCRVLNRLGISALRLTLPYHEARRPVELERADYLVSPNIGRTLQSVRQAVLDARAAVRFLKEHERYSRVGIMGTSIGSCTSFLTFAHDEEIDVGVFNHVSGYFADVVWRGLSTAHVREGFGDAVTLEELREYWLPISPIPFIKRLKKMRERPMRFIAARYDLTFPVDLSRDVIAEARGQGIPLDVAWLPCGHYTSGERPWIYLDGWKIASFFRKHL
;
A
#
# COMPACT_ATOMS: atom_id res chain seq x y z
N MET A 1 7.89 21.22 23.38
CA MET A 1 8.73 20.19 24.02
C MET A 1 8.40 18.78 23.45
N LEU A 2 7.15 18.32 23.49
CA LEU A 2 6.72 17.00 22.97
C LEU A 2 7.08 16.78 21.50
N GLU A 3 6.80 17.75 20.64
CA GLU A 3 7.09 17.67 19.20
C GLU A 3 8.59 17.42 18.91
N ARG A 4 9.48 18.19 19.56
CA ARG A 4 10.93 17.99 19.40
C ARG A 4 11.37 16.60 19.85
N LEU A 5 10.79 16.10 20.94
CA LEU A 5 11.06 14.75 21.44
C LEU A 5 10.61 13.69 20.44
N MET A 6 9.40 13.82 19.89
CA MET A 6 8.86 12.86 18.91
C MET A 6 9.69 12.85 17.64
N TYR A 7 10.06 14.00 17.08
CA TYR A 7 10.94 14.08 15.91
C TYR A 7 12.35 13.52 16.18
N ALA A 8 12.89 13.71 17.39
CA ALA A 8 14.18 13.09 17.75
C ALA A 8 14.08 11.56 17.78
N ARG A 9 12.97 11.01 18.32
CA ARG A 9 12.71 9.56 18.32
C ARG A 9 12.54 9.00 16.92
N GLU A 10 11.80 9.67 16.05
CA GLU A 10 11.64 9.28 14.64
C GLU A 10 13.00 9.17 13.95
N ARG A 11 13.88 10.18 14.11
CA ARG A 11 15.24 10.14 13.55
C ARG A 11 16.09 9.03 14.16
N GLN A 12 15.98 8.79 15.46
CA GLN A 12 16.69 7.70 16.14
C GLN A 12 16.26 6.33 15.61
N HIS A 13 14.96 6.12 15.37
CA HIS A 13 14.47 4.89 14.78
C HIS A 13 14.95 4.73 13.34
N ALA A 14 14.85 5.77 12.53
CA ALA A 14 15.32 5.74 11.16
C ALA A 14 16.83 5.43 11.05
N ALA A 15 17.63 5.90 12.00
CA ALA A 15 19.08 5.63 12.04
C ALA A 15 19.43 4.17 12.39
N ARG A 16 18.48 3.38 12.90
CA ARG A 16 18.69 1.94 13.16
C ARG A 16 18.65 1.09 11.89
N ASP A 17 18.06 1.60 10.83
CA ASP A 17 18.05 0.93 9.52
C ASP A 17 19.40 1.14 8.81
N THR A 18 20.41 0.37 9.20
CA THR A 18 21.80 0.50 8.70
C THR A 18 22.03 -0.18 7.37
N ASN A 19 21.10 -0.98 6.87
CA ASN A 19 21.20 -1.73 5.61
C ASN A 19 20.51 -1.02 4.42
N ARG A 20 20.35 0.29 4.48
CA ARG A 20 19.86 1.09 3.35
C ARG A 20 20.97 1.28 2.33
N ILE A 21 20.70 0.89 1.09
CA ILE A 21 21.64 1.00 -0.03
C ILE A 21 21.14 2.08 -0.98
N VAL A 22 22.00 3.06 -1.30
CA VAL A 22 21.74 4.02 -2.37
C VAL A 22 21.94 3.30 -3.70
N ARG A 23 20.88 3.09 -4.44
CA ARG A 23 20.92 2.47 -5.75
C ARG A 23 21.04 3.54 -6.84
N PRO A 24 21.72 3.25 -7.96
CA PRO A 24 21.83 4.20 -9.06
C PRO A 24 20.45 4.46 -9.69
N PHE A 25 20.33 5.65 -10.29
CA PHE A 25 19.16 6.01 -11.08
C PHE A 25 19.03 5.15 -12.33
N GLU A 26 17.83 4.74 -12.63
CA GLU A 26 17.45 4.07 -13.88
C GLU A 26 16.04 4.53 -14.32
N TRP A 27 15.85 4.72 -15.60
CA TRP A 27 14.52 4.97 -16.14
C TRP A 27 13.61 3.74 -16.00
N GLY A 28 14.13 2.56 -16.29
CA GLY A 28 13.37 1.32 -16.21
C GLY A 28 12.21 1.26 -17.22
N ALA A 29 12.40 1.82 -18.42
CA ALA A 29 11.35 1.89 -19.44
C ALA A 29 10.80 0.51 -19.84
N SER A 30 11.62 -0.54 -19.82
CA SER A 30 11.21 -1.92 -20.08
C SER A 30 10.16 -2.48 -19.12
N PHE A 31 10.04 -1.89 -17.91
CA PHE A 31 9.02 -2.30 -16.93
C PHE A 31 7.61 -1.78 -17.25
N ILE A 32 7.47 -0.78 -18.13
CA ILE A 32 6.17 -0.22 -18.51
C ILE A 32 5.78 -0.49 -19.96
N LYS A 33 6.76 -0.64 -20.83
CA LYS A 33 6.54 -0.89 -22.26
C LYS A 33 7.73 -1.70 -22.76
N GLY A 34 7.54 -2.80 -23.41
CA GLY A 34 8.60 -3.67 -23.93
C GLY A 34 9.82 -2.94 -24.52
N GLU A 35 10.44 -3.41 -25.57
CA GLU A 35 11.60 -2.74 -26.19
C GLU A 35 11.26 -1.30 -26.61
N VAL A 36 11.99 -0.33 -26.07
CA VAL A 36 11.82 1.09 -26.36
C VAL A 36 13.05 1.57 -27.13
N ASN A 37 12.99 1.52 -28.45
CA ASN A 37 14.08 2.01 -29.31
C ASN A 37 13.83 3.48 -29.69
N GLY A 38 14.77 4.37 -29.31
CA GLY A 38 14.85 5.74 -29.81
C GLY A 38 13.87 6.76 -29.20
N THR A 39 13.05 6.40 -28.23
CA THR A 39 12.15 7.36 -27.56
C THR A 39 12.82 7.96 -26.33
N ASP A 40 12.75 9.29 -26.16
CA ASP A 40 13.18 9.95 -24.94
C ASP A 40 12.39 9.40 -23.73
N PRO A 41 13.07 8.84 -22.71
CA PRO A 41 12.39 8.28 -21.55
C PRO A 41 11.47 9.28 -20.83
N ARG A 42 11.80 10.57 -20.79
CA ARG A 42 10.95 11.61 -20.19
C ARG A 42 9.61 11.68 -20.88
N GLN A 43 9.60 11.73 -22.20
CA GLN A 43 8.37 11.77 -22.99
C GLN A 43 7.56 10.47 -22.84
N LEU A 44 8.26 9.33 -22.83
CA LEU A 44 7.63 8.03 -22.64
C LEU A 44 6.86 7.97 -21.32
N PHE A 45 7.49 8.38 -20.20
CA PHE A 45 6.83 8.32 -18.88
C PHE A 45 5.70 9.33 -18.75
N LEU A 46 5.82 10.53 -19.33
CA LEU A 46 4.74 11.50 -19.37
C LEU A 46 3.53 10.99 -20.16
N GLN A 47 3.77 10.41 -21.33
CA GLN A 47 2.73 9.82 -22.15
C GLN A 47 2.07 8.65 -21.44
N HIS A 48 2.86 7.72 -20.90
CA HIS A 48 2.36 6.57 -20.15
C HIS A 48 1.49 7.00 -18.95
N SER A 49 1.94 8.00 -18.20
CA SER A 49 1.17 8.54 -17.07
C SER A 49 -0.19 9.07 -17.51
N ARG A 50 -0.26 9.84 -18.60
CA ARG A 50 -1.51 10.36 -19.14
C ARG A 50 -2.45 9.26 -19.61
N GLU A 51 -1.93 8.29 -20.38
CA GLU A 51 -2.69 7.13 -20.84
C GLU A 51 -3.29 6.33 -19.67
N VAL A 52 -2.49 6.09 -18.63
CA VAL A 52 -2.97 5.38 -17.44
C VAL A 52 -4.03 6.18 -16.69
N LEU A 53 -3.89 7.49 -16.56
CA LEU A 53 -4.90 8.30 -15.88
C LEU A 53 -6.24 8.31 -16.61
N GLU A 54 -6.22 8.30 -17.94
CA GLU A 54 -7.42 8.21 -18.77
C GLU A 54 -8.05 6.81 -18.69
N GLN A 55 -7.24 5.75 -18.71
CA GLN A 55 -7.66 4.36 -18.77
C GLN A 55 -7.28 3.57 -17.50
N SER A 56 -7.35 4.22 -16.33
CA SER A 56 -6.90 3.59 -15.08
C SER A 56 -7.64 2.31 -14.70
N HIS A 57 -8.87 2.15 -15.18
CA HIS A 57 -9.62 0.91 -15.00
C HIS A 57 -8.93 -0.27 -15.71
N GLU A 58 -8.43 -0.06 -16.93
CA GLU A 58 -7.69 -1.07 -17.69
C GLU A 58 -6.32 -1.35 -17.09
N PHE A 59 -5.61 -0.28 -16.67
CA PHE A 59 -4.31 -0.41 -16.02
C PHE A 59 -4.36 -1.27 -14.75
N TYR A 60 -5.44 -1.16 -13.98
CA TYR A 60 -5.67 -1.94 -12.77
C TYR A 60 -6.65 -3.11 -12.98
N ALA A 61 -6.98 -3.48 -14.22
CA ALA A 61 -7.81 -4.65 -14.48
C ALA A 61 -7.10 -5.93 -14.04
N LEU A 62 -7.81 -6.75 -13.27
CA LEU A 62 -7.33 -8.06 -12.82
C LEU A 62 -7.76 -9.14 -13.81
N ALA A 63 -6.79 -9.86 -14.39
CA ALA A 63 -7.07 -11.08 -15.11
C ALA A 63 -7.61 -12.18 -14.17
N PRO A 64 -8.42 -13.13 -14.68
CA PRO A 64 -8.86 -14.25 -13.86
C PRO A 64 -7.69 -15.03 -13.25
N VAL A 65 -7.77 -15.31 -11.95
CA VAL A 65 -6.79 -16.14 -11.24
C VAL A 65 -7.43 -17.50 -10.97
N SER A 66 -6.81 -18.57 -11.44
CA SER A 66 -7.35 -19.93 -11.39
C SER A 66 -6.53 -20.90 -10.55
N ASP A 67 -5.37 -20.48 -10.06
CA ASP A 67 -4.35 -21.34 -9.45
C ASP A 67 -4.16 -21.06 -7.95
N TYR A 68 -5.17 -20.54 -7.26
CA TYR A 68 -5.12 -20.39 -5.81
C TYR A 68 -4.84 -21.70 -5.10
N ARG A 69 -3.87 -21.70 -4.18
CA ARG A 69 -3.53 -22.85 -3.33
C ARG A 69 -3.45 -22.38 -1.88
N LEU A 70 -4.29 -22.96 -1.04
CA LEU A 70 -4.29 -22.71 0.41
C LEU A 70 -3.73 -23.93 1.14
N GLU A 71 -2.56 -23.80 1.73
CA GLU A 71 -1.90 -24.82 2.53
C GLU A 71 -1.69 -24.32 3.96
N GLY A 72 -2.48 -24.81 4.89
CA GLY A 72 -2.53 -24.28 6.26
C GLY A 72 -2.98 -22.81 6.25
N GLU A 73 -2.13 -21.91 6.73
CA GLU A 73 -2.36 -20.47 6.70
C GLU A 73 -1.81 -19.80 5.42
N THR A 74 -1.06 -20.51 4.59
CA THR A 74 -0.37 -19.92 3.44
C THR A 74 -1.23 -20.04 2.19
N LEU A 75 -1.61 -18.91 1.62
CA LEU A 75 -2.27 -18.81 0.33
C LEU A 75 -1.24 -18.36 -0.72
N THR A 76 -1.21 -19.03 -1.87
CA THR A 76 -0.37 -18.67 -3.02
C THR A 76 -1.16 -18.65 -4.31
N TRP A 77 -0.70 -17.87 -5.28
CA TRP A 77 -1.20 -17.84 -6.67
C TRP A 77 -0.15 -17.19 -7.58
N THR A 78 -0.27 -17.37 -8.89
CA THR A 78 0.56 -16.66 -9.86
C THR A 78 0.18 -15.19 -9.91
N SER A 79 1.14 -14.30 -9.63
CA SER A 79 0.93 -12.85 -9.73
C SER A 79 0.64 -12.43 -11.17
N SER A 80 -0.23 -11.43 -11.35
CA SER A 80 -0.67 -10.97 -12.68
C SER A 80 0.42 -10.25 -13.49
N ILE A 81 1.55 -9.94 -12.88
CA ILE A 81 2.69 -9.31 -13.54
C ILE A 81 3.88 -10.25 -13.48
N ASP A 82 4.40 -10.60 -14.64
CA ASP A 82 5.66 -11.31 -14.77
C ASP A 82 6.82 -10.33 -14.68
N THR A 83 7.76 -10.60 -13.79
CA THR A 83 8.92 -9.75 -13.52
C THR A 83 10.21 -10.52 -13.80
N PRO A 84 11.35 -9.83 -14.02
CA PRO A 84 12.65 -10.48 -14.17
C PRO A 84 13.12 -11.28 -12.93
N SER A 85 12.42 -11.15 -11.80
CA SER A 85 12.69 -11.86 -10.54
C SER A 85 11.66 -12.98 -10.35
N PRO A 86 11.98 -14.25 -10.65
CA PRO A 86 11.02 -15.36 -10.62
C PRO A 86 10.35 -15.54 -9.25
N GLU A 87 11.07 -15.28 -8.15
CA GLU A 87 10.55 -15.36 -6.79
C GLU A 87 9.39 -14.39 -6.57
N ASN A 88 9.42 -13.24 -7.25
CA ASN A 88 8.39 -12.21 -7.13
C ASN A 88 7.12 -12.55 -7.91
N ASN A 89 7.16 -13.51 -8.84
CA ASN A 89 6.05 -13.86 -9.72
C ASN A 89 5.02 -14.79 -9.08
N THR A 90 5.33 -15.32 -7.88
CA THR A 90 4.34 -15.98 -7.02
C THR A 90 3.88 -14.99 -5.94
N ALA A 91 2.60 -14.73 -5.88
CA ALA A 91 2.00 -13.96 -4.81
C ALA A 91 1.74 -14.83 -3.58
N TYR A 92 1.91 -14.26 -2.39
CA TYR A 92 1.74 -14.93 -1.10
C TYR A 92 0.85 -14.11 -0.18
N ALA A 93 0.01 -14.81 0.59
CA ALA A 93 -0.71 -14.21 1.71
C ALA A 93 -0.80 -15.21 2.86
N ARG A 94 -1.00 -14.70 4.07
CA ARG A 94 -1.34 -15.52 5.25
C ARG A 94 -2.81 -15.32 5.60
N PHE A 95 -3.54 -16.40 5.62
CA PHE A 95 -4.98 -16.41 5.90
C PHE A 95 -5.25 -16.79 7.36
N PHE A 96 -5.95 -15.94 8.07
CA PHE A 96 -6.34 -16.10 9.45
C PHE A 96 -7.88 -16.15 9.53
N PRO A 97 -8.50 -17.32 9.38
CA PRO A 97 -9.96 -17.44 9.47
C PRO A 97 -10.43 -17.16 10.91
N ALA A 98 -11.48 -16.38 11.05
CA ALA A 98 -12.11 -16.18 12.34
C ALA A 98 -12.80 -17.50 12.78
N PRO A 99 -12.78 -17.82 14.09
CA PRO A 99 -13.49 -18.99 14.60
C PRO A 99 -14.97 -18.96 14.18
N ALA A 100 -15.48 -20.09 13.73
CA ALA A 100 -16.91 -20.27 13.41
C ALA A 100 -17.75 -20.07 14.67
N LYS A 101 -18.10 -18.85 15.01
CA LYS A 101 -19.16 -18.55 15.96
C LYS A 101 -20.47 -18.89 15.28
N LYS A 102 -21.37 -19.61 15.99
CA LYS A 102 -22.71 -20.01 15.53
C LYS A 102 -23.23 -19.04 14.46
N LYS A 103 -23.32 -19.51 13.20
CA LYS A 103 -23.92 -18.85 12.05
C LYS A 103 -23.91 -17.32 12.11
N LEU A 104 -22.77 -16.70 11.81
CA LEU A 104 -22.81 -15.34 11.31
C LEU A 104 -23.55 -15.41 9.97
N GLU A 105 -24.67 -14.77 9.87
CA GLU A 105 -25.47 -14.70 8.64
C GLU A 105 -24.69 -14.07 7.48
N LYS A 106 -23.63 -13.31 7.78
CA LYS A 106 -22.76 -12.63 6.81
C LYS A 106 -21.29 -12.72 7.25
N PRO A 107 -20.52 -13.69 6.74
CA PRO A 107 -19.11 -13.81 7.05
C PRO A 107 -18.32 -12.60 6.51
N ARG A 108 -17.36 -12.09 7.29
CA ARG A 108 -16.61 -10.86 7.05
C ARG A 108 -15.11 -11.12 7.05
N ALA A 109 -14.38 -10.48 6.13
CA ALA A 109 -12.92 -10.57 6.07
C ALA A 109 -12.27 -9.21 5.76
N VAL A 110 -10.99 -9.07 6.08
CA VAL A 110 -10.18 -7.89 5.76
C VAL A 110 -8.89 -8.33 5.09
N VAL A 111 -8.56 -7.73 3.94
CA VAL A 111 -7.25 -7.82 3.32
C VAL A 111 -6.32 -6.77 3.95
N ILE A 112 -5.15 -7.19 4.40
CA ILE A 112 -4.18 -6.35 5.12
C ILE A 112 -2.90 -6.23 4.31
N LEU A 113 -2.52 -5.01 3.94
CA LEU A 113 -1.29 -4.67 3.23
C LEU A 113 -0.31 -4.03 4.21
N PRO A 114 0.83 -4.69 4.51
CA PRO A 114 1.78 -4.17 5.48
C PRO A 114 2.61 -2.99 4.93
N GLN A 115 3.45 -2.42 5.78
CA GLN A 115 4.43 -1.38 5.42
C GLN A 115 5.60 -1.95 4.60
N TRP A 116 6.42 -1.07 4.03
CA TRP A 116 7.67 -1.42 3.37
C TRP A 116 8.64 -2.11 4.33
N ASN A 117 9.32 -3.14 3.84
CA ASN A 117 10.21 -4.01 4.64
C ASN A 117 9.54 -4.70 5.83
N ALA A 118 8.22 -4.91 5.74
CA ALA A 118 7.50 -5.71 6.72
C ALA A 118 8.11 -7.11 6.85
N GLN A 119 8.19 -7.59 8.07
CA GLN A 119 8.57 -8.96 8.39
C GLN A 119 7.33 -9.86 8.42
N ARG A 120 7.54 -11.17 8.37
CA ARG A 120 6.47 -12.17 8.37
C ARG A 120 5.44 -11.98 9.51
N GLU A 121 5.88 -11.54 10.68
CA GLU A 121 5.02 -11.33 11.84
C GLU A 121 4.40 -9.91 11.91
N SER A 122 4.78 -9.01 10.99
CA SER A 122 4.14 -7.68 10.93
C SER A 122 2.64 -7.80 10.68
N HIS A 123 1.82 -7.10 11.46
CA HIS A 123 0.34 -7.10 11.43
C HIS A 123 -0.34 -8.41 11.89
N VAL A 124 0.39 -9.46 12.27
CA VAL A 124 -0.23 -10.72 12.73
C VAL A 124 -1.07 -10.50 13.99
N ASP A 125 -0.62 -9.66 14.92
CA ASP A 125 -1.41 -9.35 16.12
C ASP A 125 -2.72 -8.61 15.77
N LEU A 126 -2.70 -7.74 14.75
CA LEU A 126 -3.92 -7.12 14.24
C LEU A 126 -4.87 -8.18 13.64
N CYS A 127 -4.35 -9.15 12.87
CA CYS A 127 -5.15 -10.27 12.35
C CYS A 127 -5.82 -11.03 13.49
N ARG A 128 -5.09 -11.32 14.56
CA ARG A 128 -5.63 -12.01 15.76
C ARG A 128 -6.68 -11.17 16.49
N VAL A 129 -6.50 -9.84 16.57
CA VAL A 129 -7.50 -8.94 17.14
C VAL A 129 -8.80 -8.96 16.33
N LEU A 130 -8.69 -8.87 15.00
CA LEU A 130 -9.85 -8.96 14.11
C LEU A 130 -10.57 -10.29 14.24
N ASN A 131 -9.84 -11.41 14.36
CA ASN A 131 -10.43 -12.73 14.55
C ASN A 131 -11.26 -12.82 15.84
N ARG A 132 -10.80 -12.22 16.94
CA ARG A 132 -11.56 -12.13 18.19
C ARG A 132 -12.86 -11.34 18.02
N LEU A 133 -12.90 -10.42 17.05
CA LEU A 133 -14.10 -9.67 16.67
C LEU A 133 -14.99 -10.40 15.64
N GLY A 134 -14.62 -11.63 15.25
CA GLY A 134 -15.36 -12.42 14.25
C GLY A 134 -15.12 -11.96 12.81
N ILE A 135 -13.98 -11.31 12.55
CA ILE A 135 -13.55 -10.85 11.22
C ILE A 135 -12.32 -11.66 10.83
N SER A 136 -12.38 -12.39 9.73
CA SER A 136 -11.22 -13.07 9.17
C SER A 136 -10.23 -12.06 8.58
N ALA A 137 -8.95 -12.43 8.51
CA ALA A 137 -7.93 -11.55 7.98
C ALA A 137 -7.06 -12.29 6.96
N LEU A 138 -6.74 -11.63 5.85
CA LEU A 138 -5.79 -12.09 4.85
C LEU A 138 -4.66 -11.06 4.75
N ARG A 139 -3.49 -11.41 5.30
CA ARG A 139 -2.31 -10.55 5.26
C ARG A 139 -1.52 -10.83 3.99
N LEU A 140 -1.49 -9.88 3.08
CA LEU A 140 -0.76 -9.97 1.82
C LEU A 140 0.76 -9.79 2.03
N THR A 141 1.58 -10.56 1.34
CA THR A 141 3.01 -10.29 1.17
C THR A 141 3.21 -9.40 -0.05
N LEU A 142 3.69 -8.18 0.16
CA LEU A 142 3.92 -7.23 -0.92
C LEU A 142 5.02 -7.73 -1.89
N PRO A 143 5.06 -7.26 -3.14
CA PRO A 143 6.13 -7.57 -4.08
C PRO A 143 7.52 -7.36 -3.47
N TYR A 144 8.45 -8.25 -3.79
CA TYR A 144 9.84 -8.25 -3.31
C TYR A 144 10.04 -8.38 -1.79
N HIS A 145 9.00 -8.79 -1.03
CA HIS A 145 9.09 -9.05 0.40
C HIS A 145 9.14 -10.56 0.70
N GLU A 146 9.74 -10.90 1.82
CA GLU A 146 9.71 -12.27 2.38
C GLU A 146 10.12 -13.33 1.33
N ALA A 147 9.25 -14.29 1.02
CA ALA A 147 9.46 -15.34 0.03
C ALA A 147 9.57 -14.83 -1.43
N ARG A 148 9.12 -13.59 -1.67
CA ARG A 148 9.16 -12.93 -2.99
C ARG A 148 10.44 -12.14 -3.22
N ARG A 149 11.33 -12.09 -2.24
CA ARG A 149 12.55 -11.27 -2.29
C ARG A 149 13.65 -12.03 -3.00
N PRO A 150 14.21 -11.49 -4.11
CA PRO A 150 15.38 -12.03 -4.77
C PRO A 150 16.58 -12.12 -3.83
N VAL A 151 17.45 -13.10 -4.06
CA VAL A 151 18.60 -13.41 -3.20
C VAL A 151 19.60 -12.25 -3.08
N GLU A 152 19.70 -11.42 -4.11
CA GLU A 152 20.58 -10.25 -4.15
C GLU A 152 20.08 -9.07 -3.30
N LEU A 153 18.89 -9.18 -2.72
CA LEU A 153 18.29 -8.13 -1.91
C LEU A 153 18.28 -8.49 -0.41
N GLU A 154 18.81 -7.63 0.44
CA GLU A 154 18.57 -7.69 1.88
C GLU A 154 17.23 -7.07 2.28
N ARG A 155 16.77 -6.08 1.50
CA ARG A 155 15.54 -5.30 1.70
C ARG A 155 14.68 -5.37 0.44
N ALA A 156 13.41 -5.04 0.57
CA ALA A 156 12.49 -4.97 -0.57
C ALA A 156 12.72 -3.70 -1.43
N ASP A 157 13.98 -3.41 -1.77
CA ASP A 157 14.35 -2.18 -2.48
C ASP A 157 13.77 -2.10 -3.91
N TYR A 158 13.42 -3.25 -4.51
CA TYR A 158 12.80 -3.24 -5.83
C TYR A 158 11.33 -2.80 -5.81
N LEU A 159 10.68 -2.78 -4.64
CA LEU A 159 9.33 -2.20 -4.53
C LEU A 159 9.36 -0.67 -4.64
N VAL A 160 10.37 -0.02 -4.01
CA VAL A 160 10.58 1.43 -4.08
C VAL A 160 12.07 1.69 -4.30
N SER A 161 12.42 2.22 -5.45
CA SER A 161 13.80 2.47 -5.84
C SER A 161 13.90 3.69 -6.77
N PRO A 162 15.11 4.21 -7.03
CA PRO A 162 15.32 5.22 -8.06
C PRO A 162 15.24 4.67 -9.50
N ASN A 163 14.65 3.49 -9.68
CA ASN A 163 14.20 2.97 -10.97
C ASN A 163 12.72 3.31 -11.14
N ILE A 164 12.40 4.29 -12.00
CA ILE A 164 11.05 4.85 -12.16
C ILE A 164 10.05 3.79 -12.62
N GLY A 165 10.38 3.06 -13.68
CA GLY A 165 9.48 2.06 -14.27
C GLY A 165 9.28 0.85 -13.36
N ARG A 166 10.33 0.36 -12.70
CA ARG A 166 10.23 -0.76 -11.76
C ARG A 166 9.33 -0.40 -10.57
N THR A 167 9.51 0.78 -9.97
CA THR A 167 8.66 1.23 -8.87
C THR A 167 7.20 1.31 -9.30
N LEU A 168 6.92 1.86 -10.49
CA LEU A 168 5.56 1.93 -11.05
C LEU A 168 4.96 0.53 -11.24
N GLN A 169 5.71 -0.38 -11.87
CA GLN A 169 5.26 -1.77 -12.07
C GLN A 169 5.03 -2.49 -10.74
N SER A 170 5.93 -2.32 -9.76
CA SER A 170 5.85 -3.01 -8.46
C SER A 170 4.64 -2.58 -7.64
N VAL A 171 4.33 -1.28 -7.63
CA VAL A 171 3.12 -0.77 -6.96
C VAL A 171 1.86 -1.25 -7.69
N ARG A 172 1.85 -1.25 -9.03
CA ARG A 172 0.76 -1.85 -9.81
C ARG A 172 0.58 -3.32 -9.48
N GLN A 173 1.66 -4.09 -9.39
CA GLN A 173 1.62 -5.50 -9.00
C GLN A 173 1.00 -5.68 -7.62
N ALA A 174 1.38 -4.86 -6.62
CA ALA A 174 0.79 -4.91 -5.29
C ALA A 174 -0.73 -4.65 -5.30
N VAL A 175 -1.21 -3.73 -6.15
CA VAL A 175 -2.64 -3.47 -6.32
C VAL A 175 -3.37 -4.66 -6.95
N LEU A 176 -2.80 -5.26 -8.00
CA LEU A 176 -3.39 -6.43 -8.66
C LEU A 176 -3.41 -7.65 -7.73
N ASP A 177 -2.34 -7.90 -6.98
CA ASP A 177 -2.28 -8.97 -5.99
C ASP A 177 -3.29 -8.74 -4.86
N ALA A 178 -3.50 -7.48 -4.43
CA ALA A 178 -4.55 -7.16 -3.45
C ALA A 178 -5.96 -7.40 -3.99
N ARG A 179 -6.22 -7.08 -5.25
CA ARG A 179 -7.48 -7.41 -5.93
C ARG A 179 -7.69 -8.92 -6.04
N ALA A 180 -6.63 -9.68 -6.36
CA ALA A 180 -6.69 -11.15 -6.38
C ALA A 180 -7.01 -11.71 -4.98
N ALA A 181 -6.43 -11.13 -3.92
CA ALA A 181 -6.76 -11.51 -2.54
C ALA A 181 -8.22 -11.22 -2.18
N VAL A 182 -8.79 -10.09 -2.62
CA VAL A 182 -10.22 -9.77 -2.47
C VAL A 182 -11.08 -10.80 -3.21
N ARG A 183 -10.71 -11.14 -4.45
CA ARG A 183 -11.39 -12.13 -5.29
C ARG A 183 -11.40 -13.50 -4.62
N PHE A 184 -10.26 -13.95 -4.08
CA PHE A 184 -10.18 -15.19 -3.31
C PHE A 184 -11.19 -15.21 -2.16
N LEU A 185 -11.26 -14.14 -1.37
CA LEU A 185 -12.20 -14.06 -0.24
C LEU A 185 -13.66 -14.08 -0.70
N LYS A 186 -14.00 -13.41 -1.79
CA LYS A 186 -15.39 -13.35 -2.30
C LYS A 186 -15.82 -14.65 -2.97
N GLU A 187 -15.02 -15.20 -3.85
CA GLU A 187 -15.42 -16.31 -4.73
C GLU A 187 -15.11 -17.68 -4.13
N HIS A 188 -13.92 -17.88 -3.54
CA HIS A 188 -13.50 -19.18 -2.98
C HIS A 188 -13.97 -19.36 -1.54
N GLU A 189 -13.76 -18.36 -0.68
CA GLU A 189 -14.14 -18.41 0.73
C GLU A 189 -15.55 -17.88 0.99
N ARG A 190 -16.19 -17.27 -0.02
CA ARG A 190 -17.58 -16.78 0.00
C ARG A 190 -17.89 -15.78 1.12
N TYR A 191 -16.95 -14.90 1.43
CA TYR A 191 -17.19 -13.79 2.34
C TYR A 191 -18.18 -12.80 1.74
N SER A 192 -19.25 -12.50 2.47
CA SER A 192 -20.29 -11.56 2.01
C SER A 192 -19.81 -10.11 2.05
N ARG A 193 -18.90 -9.79 2.99
CA ARG A 193 -18.33 -8.46 3.13
C ARG A 193 -16.80 -8.53 3.27
N VAL A 194 -16.10 -7.70 2.49
CA VAL A 194 -14.64 -7.64 2.48
C VAL A 194 -14.19 -6.20 2.69
N GLY A 195 -13.36 -5.98 3.72
CA GLY A 195 -12.65 -4.73 3.93
C GLY A 195 -11.21 -4.81 3.41
N ILE A 196 -10.58 -3.65 3.27
CA ILE A 196 -9.15 -3.53 2.98
C ILE A 196 -8.50 -2.52 3.92
N MET A 197 -7.29 -2.82 4.35
CA MET A 197 -6.46 -1.84 5.06
C MET A 197 -5.01 -1.94 4.63
N GLY A 198 -4.29 -0.84 4.79
CA GLY A 198 -2.85 -0.83 4.59
C GLY A 198 -2.15 0.20 5.45
N THR A 199 -0.88 -0.06 5.74
CA THR A 199 -0.01 0.82 6.52
C THR A 199 1.14 1.34 5.66
N SER A 200 1.41 2.64 5.67
CA SER A 200 2.51 3.26 4.93
C SER A 200 2.36 3.01 3.41
N ILE A 201 3.33 2.39 2.71
CA ILE A 201 3.14 2.02 1.30
C ILE A 201 1.91 1.12 1.11
N GLY A 202 1.60 0.28 2.09
CA GLY A 202 0.37 -0.49 2.10
C GLY A 202 -0.88 0.38 2.12
N SER A 203 -0.86 1.58 2.72
CA SER A 203 -1.99 2.52 2.67
C SER A 203 -2.20 3.08 1.27
N CYS A 204 -1.13 3.39 0.55
CA CYS A 204 -1.20 3.84 -0.84
C CYS A 204 -1.77 2.73 -1.74
N THR A 205 -1.20 1.52 -1.67
CA THR A 205 -1.64 0.39 -2.49
C THR A 205 -3.06 -0.06 -2.16
N SER A 206 -3.44 -0.10 -0.89
CA SER A 206 -4.81 -0.41 -0.48
C SER A 206 -5.82 0.66 -0.90
N PHE A 207 -5.43 1.95 -0.88
CA PHE A 207 -6.27 3.03 -1.41
C PHE A 207 -6.51 2.88 -2.91
N LEU A 208 -5.44 2.63 -3.69
CA LEU A 208 -5.54 2.40 -5.13
C LEU A 208 -6.42 1.18 -5.44
N THR A 209 -6.25 0.10 -4.67
CA THR A 209 -7.10 -1.09 -4.76
C THR A 209 -8.58 -0.74 -4.49
N PHE A 210 -8.86 -0.05 -3.39
CA PHE A 210 -10.20 0.38 -3.00
C PHE A 210 -10.86 1.28 -4.06
N ALA A 211 -10.09 2.17 -4.68
CA ALA A 211 -10.59 3.07 -5.72
C ALA A 211 -10.89 2.37 -7.06
N HIS A 212 -10.33 1.17 -7.29
CA HIS A 212 -10.48 0.42 -8.54
C HIS A 212 -11.20 -0.93 -8.39
N ASP A 213 -11.66 -1.26 -7.16
CA ASP A 213 -12.39 -2.50 -6.89
C ASP A 213 -13.67 -2.23 -6.12
N GLU A 214 -14.81 -2.46 -6.77
CA GLU A 214 -16.14 -2.19 -6.21
C GLU A 214 -16.60 -3.28 -5.22
N GLU A 215 -15.93 -4.43 -5.18
CA GLU A 215 -16.25 -5.52 -4.26
C GLU A 215 -15.75 -5.28 -2.83
N ILE A 216 -14.95 -4.22 -2.63
CA ILE A 216 -14.44 -3.85 -1.30
C ILE A 216 -15.46 -2.96 -0.60
N ASP A 217 -15.97 -3.39 0.52
CA ASP A 217 -17.04 -2.70 1.26
C ASP A 217 -16.54 -1.59 2.19
N VAL A 218 -15.35 -1.71 2.78
CA VAL A 218 -14.81 -0.79 3.80
C VAL A 218 -13.30 -0.61 3.61
N GLY A 219 -12.79 0.64 3.72
CA GLY A 219 -11.36 0.95 3.63
C GLY A 219 -10.79 1.62 4.88
N VAL A 220 -9.59 1.21 5.31
CA VAL A 220 -8.79 1.90 6.33
C VAL A 220 -7.37 2.14 5.79
N PHE A 221 -6.96 3.40 5.72
CA PHE A 221 -5.67 3.79 5.13
C PHE A 221 -4.83 4.46 6.21
N ASN A 222 -3.80 3.74 6.68
CA ASN A 222 -2.96 4.15 7.79
C ASN A 222 -1.64 4.75 7.30
N HIS A 223 -1.34 5.97 7.70
CA HIS A 223 -0.32 6.86 7.16
C HIS A 223 -0.58 7.19 5.68
N VAL A 224 -1.45 8.18 5.44
CA VAL A 224 -1.91 8.57 4.09
C VAL A 224 -1.12 9.74 3.52
N SER A 225 -0.98 9.76 2.19
CA SER A 225 -0.49 10.87 1.38
C SER A 225 -1.17 10.88 0.02
N GLY A 226 -1.23 12.03 -0.62
CA GLY A 226 -1.80 12.18 -1.96
C GLY A 226 -0.84 11.80 -3.08
N TYR A 227 0.44 12.18 -2.95
CA TYR A 227 1.47 11.95 -3.95
C TYR A 227 2.52 10.97 -3.48
N PHE A 228 2.71 9.90 -4.23
CA PHE A 228 3.75 8.90 -3.96
C PHE A 228 5.16 9.49 -4.07
N ALA A 229 5.39 10.32 -5.08
CA ALA A 229 6.66 11.00 -5.32
C ALA A 229 7.10 11.86 -4.12
N ASP A 230 6.17 12.62 -3.52
CA ASP A 230 6.48 13.49 -2.38
C ASP A 230 6.92 12.70 -1.14
N VAL A 231 6.30 11.57 -0.89
CA VAL A 231 6.72 10.69 0.21
C VAL A 231 8.12 10.16 -0.02
N VAL A 232 8.43 9.71 -1.24
CA VAL A 232 9.76 9.21 -1.58
C VAL A 232 10.80 10.33 -1.52
N TRP A 233 10.46 11.52 -1.98
CA TRP A 233 11.39 12.66 -2.06
C TRP A 233 11.68 13.30 -0.70
N ARG A 234 10.67 13.39 0.17
CA ARG A 234 10.73 14.16 1.43
C ARG A 234 10.77 13.27 2.67
N GLY A 235 10.43 12.00 2.52
CA GLY A 235 10.29 11.07 3.63
C GLY A 235 11.61 10.63 4.24
N LEU A 236 11.65 10.55 5.58
CA LEU A 236 12.84 10.15 6.33
C LEU A 236 13.26 8.70 6.01
N SER A 237 12.31 7.80 5.79
CA SER A 237 12.61 6.38 5.50
C SER A 237 13.10 6.16 4.07
N THR A 238 12.89 7.11 3.16
CA THR A 238 13.18 7.01 1.73
C THR A 238 14.35 7.90 1.29
N ALA A 239 15.07 8.53 2.23
CA ALA A 239 16.18 9.44 1.93
C ALA A 239 17.24 8.83 1.01
N HIS A 240 17.60 7.56 1.18
CA HIS A 240 18.54 6.83 0.32
C HIS A 240 17.99 6.61 -1.11
N VAL A 241 16.68 6.48 -1.28
CA VAL A 241 16.03 6.42 -2.61
C VAL A 241 16.12 7.79 -3.27
N ARG A 242 15.82 8.87 -2.52
CA ARG A 242 15.98 10.25 -3.00
C ARG A 242 17.42 10.53 -3.44
N GLU A 243 18.39 10.10 -2.66
CA GLU A 243 19.81 10.25 -2.99
C GLU A 243 20.17 9.55 -4.32
N GLY A 244 19.61 8.39 -4.58
CA GLY A 244 19.83 7.63 -5.80
C GLY A 244 19.32 8.30 -7.08
N PHE A 245 18.34 9.21 -7.00
CA PHE A 245 17.93 10.02 -8.15
C PHE A 245 18.98 11.05 -8.57
N GLY A 246 19.80 11.55 -7.63
CA GLY A 246 20.75 12.64 -7.91
C GLY A 246 20.05 13.84 -8.55
N ASP A 247 20.59 14.28 -9.69
CA ASP A 247 20.04 15.37 -10.51
C ASP A 247 19.32 14.85 -11.78
N ALA A 248 19.08 13.54 -11.88
CA ALA A 248 18.49 12.94 -13.08
C ALA A 248 17.06 13.37 -13.33
N VAL A 249 16.29 13.62 -12.27
CA VAL A 249 14.89 14.08 -12.31
C VAL A 249 14.61 15.05 -11.18
N THR A 250 13.65 15.94 -11.38
CA THR A 250 13.11 16.84 -10.33
C THR A 250 11.92 16.17 -9.62
N LEU A 251 11.49 16.74 -8.47
CA LEU A 251 10.27 16.30 -7.79
C LEU A 251 9.03 16.48 -8.68
N GLU A 252 8.96 17.58 -9.41
CA GLU A 252 7.86 17.90 -10.31
C GLU A 252 7.74 16.86 -11.42
N GLU A 253 8.87 16.51 -12.06
CA GLU A 253 8.90 15.45 -13.06
C GLU A 253 8.50 14.10 -12.47
N LEU A 254 9.03 13.76 -11.29
CA LEU A 254 8.71 12.49 -10.62
C LEU A 254 7.24 12.40 -10.21
N ARG A 255 6.61 13.52 -9.83
CA ARG A 255 5.15 13.58 -9.58
C ARG A 255 4.39 13.17 -10.83
N GLU A 256 4.71 13.76 -11.98
CA GLU A 256 4.05 13.46 -13.25
C GLU A 256 4.20 11.97 -13.64
N TYR A 257 5.42 11.43 -13.52
CA TYR A 257 5.67 10.03 -13.88
C TYR A 257 4.95 9.03 -12.95
N TRP A 258 4.79 9.37 -11.66
CA TRP A 258 4.19 8.50 -10.66
C TRP A 258 2.74 8.88 -10.28
N LEU A 259 2.08 9.74 -11.05
CA LEU A 259 0.62 9.95 -10.90
C LEU A 259 -0.17 8.64 -10.97
N PRO A 260 0.15 7.68 -11.88
CA PRO A 260 -0.54 6.41 -11.92
C PRO A 260 -0.60 5.64 -10.60
N ILE A 261 0.43 5.77 -9.77
CA ILE A 261 0.54 5.10 -8.46
C ILE A 261 0.34 6.03 -7.27
N SER A 262 -0.17 7.22 -7.50
CA SER A 262 -0.48 8.23 -6.47
C SER A 262 -1.99 8.23 -6.17
N PRO A 263 -2.41 8.36 -4.90
CA PRO A 263 -3.83 8.42 -4.53
C PRO A 263 -4.58 9.62 -5.10
N ILE A 264 -3.93 10.78 -5.24
CA ILE A 264 -4.59 12.06 -5.53
C ILE A 264 -5.44 12.06 -6.81
N PRO A 265 -5.00 11.51 -7.96
CA PRO A 265 -5.81 11.53 -9.17
C PRO A 265 -7.11 10.74 -9.06
N PHE A 266 -7.13 9.76 -8.13
CA PHE A 266 -8.23 8.81 -7.99
C PHE A 266 -9.21 9.16 -6.87
N ILE A 267 -8.97 10.23 -6.11
CA ILE A 267 -9.92 10.70 -5.07
C ILE A 267 -11.30 10.96 -5.66
N LYS A 268 -11.36 11.58 -6.85
CA LYS A 268 -12.63 11.84 -7.55
C LYS A 268 -13.46 10.58 -7.83
N ARG A 269 -12.81 9.40 -7.96
CA ARG A 269 -13.51 8.12 -8.16
C ARG A 269 -14.34 7.73 -6.94
N LEU A 270 -13.88 8.10 -5.74
CA LEU A 270 -14.57 7.81 -4.48
C LEU A 270 -15.94 8.49 -4.39
N LYS A 271 -16.21 9.53 -5.19
CA LYS A 271 -17.55 10.15 -5.26
C LYS A 271 -18.64 9.16 -5.66
N LYS A 272 -18.31 8.24 -6.56
CA LYS A 272 -19.23 7.18 -7.00
C LYS A 272 -19.42 6.09 -5.94
N MET A 273 -18.55 6.10 -4.91
CA MET A 273 -18.46 5.08 -3.85
C MET A 273 -18.83 5.62 -2.47
N ARG A 274 -19.62 6.71 -2.41
CA ARG A 274 -19.97 7.45 -1.16
C ARG A 274 -20.52 6.60 -0.04
N GLU A 275 -21.16 5.49 -0.38
CA GLU A 275 -21.77 4.59 0.60
C GLU A 275 -20.76 3.63 1.23
N ARG A 276 -19.53 3.55 0.71
CA ARG A 276 -18.48 2.70 1.28
C ARG A 276 -17.71 3.45 2.36
N PRO A 277 -17.84 3.05 3.64
CA PRO A 277 -17.13 3.70 4.74
C PRO A 277 -15.62 3.64 4.56
N MET A 278 -14.94 4.76 4.81
CA MET A 278 -13.49 4.82 4.78
C MET A 278 -12.93 5.66 5.93
N ARG A 279 -11.77 5.26 6.43
CA ARG A 279 -11.01 5.97 7.44
C ARG A 279 -9.59 6.25 6.96
N PHE A 280 -9.18 7.52 7.08
CA PHE A 280 -7.77 7.92 6.98
C PHE A 280 -7.19 8.05 8.38
N ILE A 281 -6.03 7.43 8.60
CA ILE A 281 -5.27 7.56 9.83
C ILE A 281 -3.96 8.28 9.48
N ALA A 282 -3.61 9.30 10.23
CA ALA A 282 -2.37 10.06 10.07
C ALA A 282 -1.69 10.29 11.41
N ALA A 283 -0.38 10.40 11.42
CA ALA A 283 0.39 10.67 12.62
C ALA A 283 0.82 12.14 12.67
N ARG A 284 0.77 12.75 13.88
CA ARG A 284 1.02 14.20 14.08
C ARG A 284 2.48 14.58 13.94
N TYR A 285 3.39 13.63 14.10
CA TYR A 285 4.85 13.85 14.12
C TYR A 285 5.56 12.97 13.09
N ASP A 286 4.86 12.66 11.99
CA ASP A 286 5.37 11.81 10.93
C ASP A 286 6.44 12.54 10.12
N LEU A 287 7.64 11.96 10.03
CA LEU A 287 8.74 12.41 9.19
C LEU A 287 8.93 11.57 7.93
N THR A 288 8.25 10.43 7.84
CA THR A 288 8.25 9.58 6.64
C THR A 288 7.12 9.97 5.70
N PHE A 289 5.93 10.23 6.26
CA PHE A 289 4.81 10.85 5.57
C PHE A 289 4.60 12.26 6.13
N PRO A 290 5.32 13.28 5.62
CA PRO A 290 5.21 14.63 6.12
C PRO A 290 3.76 15.07 6.32
N VAL A 291 3.47 15.69 7.48
CA VAL A 291 2.11 15.94 7.97
C VAL A 291 1.29 16.80 7.00
N ASP A 292 1.95 17.72 6.29
CA ASP A 292 1.32 18.54 5.24
C ASP A 292 0.74 17.65 4.13
N LEU A 293 1.45 16.62 3.67
CA LEU A 293 0.95 15.68 2.64
C LEU A 293 -0.30 14.92 3.09
N SER A 294 -0.36 14.56 4.38
CA SER A 294 -1.57 13.93 4.95
C SER A 294 -2.73 14.94 5.03
N ARG A 295 -2.45 16.20 5.39
CA ARG A 295 -3.47 17.25 5.43
C ARG A 295 -4.02 17.56 4.04
N ASP A 296 -3.16 17.61 3.03
CA ASP A 296 -3.54 17.93 1.65
C ASP A 296 -4.47 16.86 1.08
N VAL A 297 -4.15 15.58 1.23
CA VAL A 297 -5.02 14.50 0.72
C VAL A 297 -6.36 14.45 1.46
N ILE A 298 -6.37 14.75 2.77
CA ILE A 298 -7.61 14.85 3.56
C ILE A 298 -8.43 16.06 3.10
N ALA A 299 -7.80 17.21 2.86
CA ALA A 299 -8.45 18.42 2.39
C ALA A 299 -9.05 18.22 0.99
N GLU A 300 -8.29 17.57 0.09
CA GLU A 300 -8.77 17.23 -1.26
C GLU A 300 -10.00 16.32 -1.20
N ALA A 301 -9.95 15.24 -0.41
CA ALA A 301 -11.10 14.34 -0.27
C ALA A 301 -12.36 15.07 0.26
N ARG A 302 -12.19 15.94 1.26
CA ARG A 302 -13.27 16.77 1.80
C ARG A 302 -13.79 17.78 0.79
N GLY A 303 -12.89 18.46 0.08
CA GLY A 303 -13.22 19.42 -0.99
C GLY A 303 -14.04 18.77 -2.11
N GLN A 304 -13.81 17.50 -2.38
CA GLN A 304 -14.60 16.68 -3.31
C GLN A 304 -15.95 16.22 -2.71
N GLY A 305 -16.27 16.54 -1.46
CA GLY A 305 -17.49 16.14 -0.76
C GLY A 305 -17.56 14.63 -0.46
N ILE A 306 -16.40 13.98 -0.25
CA ILE A 306 -16.32 12.57 0.10
C ILE A 306 -16.51 12.43 1.61
N PRO A 307 -17.46 11.58 2.08
CA PRO A 307 -17.62 11.30 3.50
C PRO A 307 -16.42 10.49 3.99
N LEU A 308 -15.59 11.13 4.83
CA LEU A 308 -14.32 10.59 5.29
C LEU A 308 -14.23 10.69 6.82
N ASP A 309 -14.02 9.55 7.47
CA ASP A 309 -13.59 9.51 8.88
C ASP A 309 -12.06 9.71 8.94
N VAL A 310 -11.60 10.58 9.85
CA VAL A 310 -10.19 10.92 10.01
C VAL A 310 -9.76 10.71 11.44
N ALA A 311 -8.70 9.95 11.66
CA ALA A 311 -8.08 9.76 12.95
C ALA A 311 -6.63 10.27 12.95
N TRP A 312 -6.27 11.10 13.92
CA TRP A 312 -4.90 11.55 14.14
C TRP A 312 -4.30 10.83 15.34
N LEU A 313 -3.13 10.20 15.12
CA LEU A 313 -2.34 9.55 16.17
C LEU A 313 -1.34 10.58 16.74
N PRO A 314 -1.16 10.67 18.06
CA PRO A 314 -0.20 11.57 18.69
C PRO A 314 1.22 10.97 18.73
N CYS A 315 1.68 10.40 17.61
CA CYS A 315 2.99 9.77 17.41
C CYS A 315 3.53 10.15 16.04
N GLY A 316 4.69 9.60 15.66
CA GLY A 316 5.24 9.66 14.32
C GLY A 316 5.08 8.33 13.58
N HIS A 317 5.77 8.16 12.46
CA HIS A 317 5.69 6.98 11.61
C HIS A 317 6.25 5.73 12.29
N TYR A 318 7.50 5.81 12.76
CA TYR A 318 8.17 4.70 13.45
C TYR A 318 7.58 4.48 14.84
N THR A 319 7.33 5.55 15.56
CA THR A 319 6.80 5.47 16.93
C THR A 319 5.36 4.95 16.98
N SER A 320 4.61 4.94 15.87
CA SER A 320 3.30 4.28 15.80
C SER A 320 3.37 2.78 16.13
N GLY A 321 4.50 2.12 15.87
CA GLY A 321 4.78 0.74 16.25
C GLY A 321 5.14 0.53 17.71
N GLU A 322 5.30 1.59 18.51
CA GLU A 322 5.66 1.50 19.93
C GLU A 322 4.43 1.54 20.85
N ARG A 323 4.61 1.01 22.06
CA ARG A 323 3.62 1.17 23.13
C ARG A 323 3.63 2.62 23.66
N PRO A 324 2.49 3.26 23.91
CA PRO A 324 1.12 2.72 23.81
C PRO A 324 0.50 2.88 22.41
N TRP A 325 1.17 3.52 21.45
CA TRP A 325 0.61 3.98 20.18
C TRP A 325 0.14 2.84 19.29
N ILE A 326 0.86 1.71 19.29
CA ILE A 326 0.47 0.49 18.54
C ILE A 326 -0.92 -0.01 18.97
N TYR A 327 -1.27 0.10 20.26
CA TYR A 327 -2.59 -0.32 20.74
C TYR A 327 -3.68 0.68 20.35
N LEU A 328 -3.36 1.98 20.38
CA LEU A 328 -4.30 3.02 19.95
C LEU A 328 -4.58 2.90 18.46
N ASP A 329 -3.55 2.70 17.65
CA ASP A 329 -3.67 2.49 16.20
C ASP A 329 -4.49 1.23 15.88
N GLY A 330 -4.11 0.09 16.45
CA GLY A 330 -4.85 -1.17 16.30
C GLY A 330 -6.31 -1.06 16.73
N TRP A 331 -6.61 -0.33 17.82
CA TRP A 331 -7.97 -0.08 18.25
C TRP A 331 -8.74 0.81 17.25
N LYS A 332 -8.12 1.87 16.72
CA LYS A 332 -8.72 2.72 15.67
C LYS A 332 -9.09 1.90 14.45
N ILE A 333 -8.20 1.02 14.00
CA ILE A 333 -8.43 0.14 12.85
C ILE A 333 -9.55 -0.87 13.16
N ALA A 334 -9.39 -1.65 14.23
CA ALA A 334 -10.30 -2.74 14.55
C ALA A 334 -11.73 -2.27 14.90
N SER A 335 -11.87 -1.15 15.64
CA SER A 335 -13.18 -0.58 15.97
C SER A 335 -13.93 -0.09 14.74
N PHE A 336 -13.22 0.45 13.73
CA PHE A 336 -13.84 0.90 12.49
C PHE A 336 -14.39 -0.29 11.68
N PHE A 337 -13.60 -1.33 11.51
CA PHE A 337 -14.07 -2.54 10.84
C PHE A 337 -15.22 -3.21 11.60
N ARG A 338 -15.13 -3.29 12.92
CA ARG A 338 -16.25 -3.86 13.72
C ARG A 338 -17.56 -3.11 13.51
N LYS A 339 -17.49 -1.78 13.33
CA LYS A 339 -18.67 -0.93 13.14
C LYS A 339 -19.25 -1.02 11.74
N HIS A 340 -18.39 -1.09 10.73
CA HIS A 340 -18.78 -0.85 9.35
C HIS A 340 -18.72 -2.08 8.45
N LEU A 341 -18.10 -3.17 8.88
CA LEU A 341 -18.03 -4.43 8.17
C LEU A 341 -18.97 -5.45 8.79
#